data_cde8bd477fd4f1ce090878651614013f
#
_entry.id   cde8bd477fd4f1ce090878651614013f
#
_cell.length_a   1.000
_cell.length_b   1.000
_cell.length_c   1.000
_cell.angle_alpha   90.00
_cell.angle_beta   90.00
_cell.angle_gamma   90.00
#
_symmetry.space_group_name_H-M   'P 1'
#
loop_
_entity.id
_entity.type
_entity.pdbx_description
1 polymer ?
#
loop_
_entity_poly.entity_id
_entity_poly.type
_entity_poly.pdbx_seq_one_letter_code
_entity_poly.pdbx_strand_id
1 'polypeptide(L)'
;MMIPDASAAASTLGAAAAQSGRYFGTAIAAGRLGDSTYTTIAGREFNMVTAENEMKPDATEPQRGQFNFSAGDQIYNWATQRGMKVRGHTLAWHGQQPGWMQSLSGSTLRQAMIDHINGVVGHYKGKLAYWDVVNEAFNEDGSRRQSNLQGTGNDWIEVALRTARTADPSVKLCYNDYNIENWSYAKTQGVYRMIQDFKSRGVPIDCVGLQTHFTGGSSLPSNFQTTLSSFAALGVDVALTEVDVTNASTSQYAGLTQACMNVPRCVGITVWGVRDSDSWRSSESPLLFDGGGNKKAAYTSVLNALNAANPTSTGSPTPTASVSPTPTPTTGGGGSGRIVGAQSGRCIDVPNASHNNGTRVQLYDCNGQTNQAWTLTSSRQLQVYGNMCLDAAGSGNGAAVQIYSCNGQANQQWNVNSNGTISGVQSGRCLDVWGTGNGQQVQLYDCWGGANQKFSLS
;
A
#
# COMPACT_ATOMS: atom_id res chain seq x y z
N MET A 1 -7.51 15.13 -31.74
CA MET A 1 -7.05 14.25 -30.65
C MET A 1 -7.39 14.98 -29.36
N MET A 2 -8.44 14.57 -28.68
CA MET A 2 -8.85 15.22 -27.42
C MET A 2 -7.83 14.86 -26.34
N ILE A 3 -7.21 15.86 -25.74
CA ILE A 3 -6.40 15.73 -24.55
C ILE A 3 -7.39 15.40 -23.42
N PRO A 4 -7.23 14.31 -22.65
CA PRO A 4 -8.12 14.07 -21.52
C PRO A 4 -7.95 15.22 -20.52
N ASP A 5 -9.05 15.81 -20.11
CA ASP A 5 -9.10 16.84 -19.08
C ASP A 5 -8.41 16.34 -17.79
N ALA A 6 -7.50 17.15 -17.27
CA ALA A 6 -6.87 16.88 -16.00
C ALA A 6 -7.94 16.87 -14.90
N SER A 7 -8.09 15.73 -14.23
CA SER A 7 -9.04 15.57 -13.13
C SER A 7 -8.70 16.52 -11.98
N ALA A 8 -9.67 17.29 -11.50
CA ALA A 8 -9.48 18.15 -10.33
C ALA A 8 -9.18 17.33 -9.08
N ALA A 9 -8.44 17.90 -8.10
CA ALA A 9 -8.17 17.24 -6.83
C ALA A 9 -9.49 16.86 -6.15
N ALA A 10 -9.60 15.59 -5.75
CA ALA A 10 -10.81 15.09 -5.12
C ALA A 10 -10.94 15.63 -3.68
N SER A 11 -12.17 15.89 -3.25
CA SER A 11 -12.48 16.46 -1.94
C SER A 11 -12.83 15.41 -0.88
N THR A 12 -12.96 14.12 -1.26
CA THR A 12 -13.26 13.01 -0.38
C THR A 12 -12.26 11.86 -0.54
N LEU A 13 -12.10 11.05 0.49
CA LEU A 13 -11.12 9.96 0.49
C LEU A 13 -11.40 8.91 -0.58
N GLY A 14 -12.64 8.47 -0.68
CA GLY A 14 -13.06 7.48 -1.69
C GLY A 14 -12.89 7.97 -3.11
N ALA A 15 -13.23 9.25 -3.38
CA ALA A 15 -13.05 9.84 -4.70
C ALA A 15 -11.56 10.01 -5.05
N ALA A 16 -10.73 10.43 -4.09
CA ALA A 16 -9.29 10.57 -4.29
C ALA A 16 -8.62 9.22 -4.60
N ALA A 17 -8.96 8.17 -3.84
CA ALA A 17 -8.45 6.81 -4.09
C ALA A 17 -8.91 6.27 -5.46
N ALA A 18 -10.16 6.53 -5.84
CA ALA A 18 -10.72 6.08 -7.11
C ALA A 18 -9.99 6.64 -8.34
N GLN A 19 -9.41 7.84 -8.25
CA GLN A 19 -8.61 8.42 -9.33
C GLN A 19 -7.40 7.55 -9.73
N SER A 20 -6.87 6.75 -8.80
CA SER A 20 -5.79 5.78 -9.05
C SER A 20 -6.28 4.34 -9.21
N GLY A 21 -7.58 4.12 -9.36
CA GLY A 21 -8.20 2.80 -9.47
C GLY A 21 -8.25 2.02 -8.13
N ARG A 22 -8.05 2.72 -7.01
CA ARG A 22 -8.04 2.15 -5.66
C ARG A 22 -9.33 2.48 -4.91
N TYR A 23 -9.54 1.82 -3.78
CA TYR A 23 -10.61 2.19 -2.86
C TYR A 23 -10.05 2.82 -1.57
N PHE A 24 -10.91 3.61 -0.90
CA PHE A 24 -10.73 3.99 0.48
C PHE A 24 -12.00 3.62 1.25
N GLY A 25 -11.88 2.69 2.18
CA GLY A 25 -12.98 2.03 2.86
C GLY A 25 -13.04 2.32 4.35
N THR A 26 -14.13 1.87 4.96
CA THR A 26 -14.33 1.89 6.41
C THR A 26 -15.05 0.64 6.91
N ALA A 27 -14.80 0.25 8.15
CA ALA A 27 -15.64 -0.72 8.84
C ALA A 27 -16.97 -0.09 9.25
N ILE A 28 -18.06 -0.84 9.10
CA ILE A 28 -19.43 -0.41 9.44
C ILE A 28 -20.09 -1.42 10.38
N ALA A 29 -20.74 -0.90 11.41
CA ALA A 29 -21.60 -1.68 12.31
C ALA A 29 -23.09 -1.45 11.99
N ALA A 30 -23.87 -2.52 11.81
CA ALA A 30 -25.30 -2.43 11.48
C ALA A 30 -26.10 -1.62 12.51
N GLY A 31 -25.77 -1.77 13.79
CA GLY A 31 -26.41 -1.02 14.89
C GLY A 31 -26.18 0.50 14.84
N ARG A 32 -25.26 0.98 14.01
CA ARG A 32 -25.00 2.41 13.82
C ARG A 32 -25.69 3.01 12.59
N LEU A 33 -26.35 2.21 11.78
CA LEU A 33 -26.98 2.70 10.55
C LEU A 33 -28.17 3.65 10.79
N GLY A 34 -28.67 3.72 12.04
CA GLY A 34 -29.67 4.72 12.48
C GLY A 34 -29.06 6.08 12.88
N ASP A 35 -27.75 6.18 13.04
CA ASP A 35 -27.06 7.44 13.39
C ASP A 35 -26.79 8.25 12.13
N SER A 36 -27.45 9.40 12.00
CA SER A 36 -27.37 10.24 10.81
C SER A 36 -25.97 10.85 10.60
N THR A 37 -25.25 11.21 11.66
CA THR A 37 -23.88 11.72 11.56
C THR A 37 -22.95 10.63 11.05
N TYR A 38 -23.03 9.43 11.62
CA TYR A 38 -22.27 8.26 11.21
C TYR A 38 -22.47 7.94 9.72
N THR A 39 -23.74 7.79 9.31
CA THR A 39 -24.09 7.41 7.94
C THR A 39 -23.79 8.52 6.91
N THR A 40 -23.88 9.80 7.30
CA THR A 40 -23.49 10.92 6.44
C THR A 40 -21.99 10.90 6.17
N ILE A 41 -21.17 10.71 7.19
CA ILE A 41 -19.70 10.63 7.02
C ILE A 41 -19.37 9.40 6.16
N ALA A 42 -19.88 8.23 6.55
CA ALA A 42 -19.57 6.98 5.87
C ALA A 42 -19.99 7.01 4.39
N GLY A 43 -21.18 7.54 4.10
CA GLY A 43 -21.70 7.61 2.72
C GLY A 43 -21.00 8.63 1.83
N ARG A 44 -20.39 9.65 2.41
CA ARG A 44 -19.71 10.71 1.67
C ARG A 44 -18.24 10.40 1.41
N GLU A 45 -17.54 9.84 2.40
CA GLU A 45 -16.08 9.79 2.39
C GLU A 45 -15.51 8.50 1.82
N PHE A 46 -16.26 7.40 1.83
CA PHE A 46 -15.76 6.08 1.51
C PHE A 46 -16.45 5.48 0.27
N ASN A 47 -15.76 4.54 -0.39
CA ASN A 47 -16.28 3.80 -1.55
C ASN A 47 -16.16 2.27 -1.40
N MET A 48 -15.73 1.80 -0.22
CA MET A 48 -15.68 0.40 0.18
C MET A 48 -16.16 0.28 1.64
N VAL A 49 -16.89 -0.79 1.94
CA VAL A 49 -17.35 -1.11 3.29
C VAL A 49 -16.93 -2.52 3.67
N THR A 50 -16.49 -2.68 4.92
CA THR A 50 -16.32 -3.99 5.58
C THR A 50 -17.27 -4.06 6.76
N ALA A 51 -18.05 -5.15 6.89
CA ALA A 51 -18.86 -5.38 8.09
C ALA A 51 -17.94 -5.62 9.29
N GLU A 52 -18.09 -4.83 10.36
CA GLU A 52 -17.18 -4.91 11.52
C GLU A 52 -17.30 -6.26 12.23
N ASN A 53 -18.53 -6.75 12.44
CA ASN A 53 -18.82 -8.02 13.12
C ASN A 53 -19.85 -8.89 12.40
N GLU A 54 -20.72 -8.33 11.58
CA GLU A 54 -21.96 -8.94 11.12
C GLU A 54 -21.78 -10.02 10.06
N MET A 55 -20.57 -10.19 9.54
CA MET A 55 -20.21 -11.28 8.60
C MET A 55 -19.24 -12.30 9.20
N LYS A 56 -19.00 -12.25 10.51
CA LYS A 56 -18.15 -13.21 11.23
C LYS A 56 -18.92 -14.50 11.55
N PRO A 57 -18.24 -15.62 11.85
CA PRO A 57 -18.87 -16.93 12.02
C PRO A 57 -20.00 -16.97 13.06
N ASP A 58 -19.80 -16.33 14.23
CA ASP A 58 -20.80 -16.29 15.30
C ASP A 58 -22.07 -15.53 14.91
N ALA A 59 -21.93 -14.49 14.07
CA ALA A 59 -23.06 -13.70 13.58
C ALA A 59 -23.79 -14.40 12.43
N THR A 60 -23.07 -15.06 11.52
CA THR A 60 -23.64 -15.63 10.29
C THR A 60 -24.18 -17.05 10.48
N GLU A 61 -23.66 -17.82 11.44
CA GLU A 61 -24.13 -19.18 11.77
C GLU A 61 -24.17 -19.41 13.29
N PRO A 62 -25.07 -18.71 14.02
CA PRO A 62 -25.15 -18.78 15.48
C PRO A 62 -25.46 -20.18 16.00
N GLN A 63 -26.16 -21.00 15.22
CA GLN A 63 -26.42 -22.42 15.48
C GLN A 63 -26.06 -23.23 14.23
N ARG A 64 -25.53 -24.43 14.43
CA ARG A 64 -25.07 -25.28 13.33
C ARG A 64 -26.15 -25.51 12.28
N GLY A 65 -25.84 -25.14 11.03
CA GLY A 65 -26.77 -25.23 9.90
C GLY A 65 -27.88 -24.19 9.88
N GLN A 66 -27.91 -23.25 10.83
CA GLN A 66 -28.86 -22.16 10.88
C GLN A 66 -28.18 -20.82 10.62
N PHE A 67 -28.31 -20.34 9.39
CA PHE A 67 -27.66 -19.09 8.98
C PHE A 67 -28.57 -17.88 9.29
N ASN A 68 -27.91 -16.77 9.67
CA ASN A 68 -28.55 -15.47 9.85
C ASN A 68 -27.73 -14.40 9.12
N PHE A 69 -28.25 -13.85 8.07
CA PHE A 69 -27.59 -12.83 7.26
C PHE A 69 -28.20 -11.44 7.44
N SER A 70 -29.22 -11.29 8.29
CA SER A 70 -30.03 -10.06 8.36
C SER A 70 -29.19 -8.80 8.61
N ALA A 71 -28.26 -8.84 9.55
CA ALA A 71 -27.41 -7.69 9.88
C ALA A 71 -26.35 -7.42 8.79
N GLY A 72 -25.74 -8.47 8.25
CA GLY A 72 -24.81 -8.35 7.13
C GLY A 72 -25.49 -7.80 5.87
N ASP A 73 -26.72 -8.26 5.59
CA ASP A 73 -27.52 -7.77 4.46
C ASP A 73 -27.93 -6.30 4.62
N GLN A 74 -28.20 -5.83 5.85
CA GLN A 74 -28.45 -4.41 6.11
C GLN A 74 -27.24 -3.56 5.70
N ILE A 75 -26.01 -3.96 6.08
CA ILE A 75 -24.79 -3.26 5.71
C ILE A 75 -24.59 -3.33 4.19
N TYR A 76 -24.72 -4.52 3.59
CA TYR A 76 -24.57 -4.70 2.15
C TYR A 76 -25.53 -3.81 1.36
N ASN A 77 -26.82 -3.83 1.72
CA ASN A 77 -27.82 -3.02 1.03
C ASN A 77 -27.59 -1.52 1.23
N TRP A 78 -27.22 -1.11 2.45
CA TRP A 78 -26.89 0.29 2.73
C TRP A 78 -25.69 0.79 1.89
N ALA A 79 -24.66 -0.03 1.78
CA ALA A 79 -23.45 0.30 1.00
C ALA A 79 -23.73 0.36 -0.50
N THR A 80 -24.38 -0.66 -1.05
CA THR A 80 -24.62 -0.78 -2.50
C THR A 80 -25.60 0.25 -3.03
N GLN A 81 -26.60 0.67 -2.23
CA GLN A 81 -27.47 1.80 -2.56
C GLN A 81 -26.71 3.13 -2.71
N ARG A 82 -25.49 3.21 -2.20
CA ARG A 82 -24.59 4.38 -2.29
C ARG A 82 -23.43 4.17 -3.28
N GLY A 83 -23.50 3.10 -4.09
CA GLY A 83 -22.48 2.79 -5.08
C GLY A 83 -21.17 2.25 -4.48
N MET A 84 -21.16 1.89 -3.21
CA MET A 84 -19.98 1.34 -2.57
C MET A 84 -19.87 -0.16 -2.81
N LYS A 85 -18.63 -0.66 -2.87
CA LYS A 85 -18.34 -2.09 -2.84
C LYS A 85 -18.27 -2.61 -1.40
N VAL A 86 -18.39 -3.92 -1.23
CA VAL A 86 -18.34 -4.56 0.08
C VAL A 86 -17.25 -5.64 0.10
N ARG A 87 -16.48 -5.65 1.20
CA ARG A 87 -15.52 -6.71 1.58
C ARG A 87 -16.15 -7.54 2.68
N GLY A 88 -16.22 -8.84 2.48
CA GLY A 88 -16.66 -9.80 3.50
C GLY A 88 -15.54 -10.10 4.49
N HIS A 89 -15.87 -10.10 5.78
CA HIS A 89 -14.93 -10.36 6.86
C HIS A 89 -15.64 -11.09 8.00
N THR A 90 -15.31 -12.31 8.34
CA THR A 90 -14.35 -13.25 7.80
C THR A 90 -14.94 -14.67 7.85
N LEU A 91 -14.50 -15.59 6.96
CA LEU A 91 -15.15 -16.92 6.88
C LEU A 91 -14.60 -17.92 7.90
N ALA A 92 -13.27 -18.01 8.04
CA ALA A 92 -12.60 -18.96 8.93
C ALA A 92 -11.58 -18.25 9.82
N TRP A 93 -11.87 -18.21 11.09
CA TRP A 93 -11.07 -17.53 12.11
C TRP A 93 -11.17 -18.28 13.45
N HIS A 94 -10.10 -18.30 14.23
CA HIS A 94 -10.10 -18.88 15.57
C HIS A 94 -10.86 -18.03 16.59
N GLY A 95 -11.02 -16.72 16.31
CA GLY A 95 -11.82 -15.80 17.11
C GLY A 95 -13.28 -15.76 16.65
N GLN A 96 -14.16 -15.29 17.51
CA GLN A 96 -15.62 -15.11 17.27
C GLN A 96 -16.28 -16.30 16.56
N GLN A 97 -15.88 -17.52 16.95
CA GLN A 97 -16.59 -18.73 16.57
C GLN A 97 -17.81 -18.91 17.48
N PRO A 98 -18.96 -19.37 16.97
CA PRO A 98 -20.08 -19.75 17.80
C PRO A 98 -19.72 -20.95 18.68
N GLY A 99 -20.35 -21.06 19.86
CA GLY A 99 -20.04 -22.10 20.85
C GLY A 99 -20.11 -23.53 20.30
N TRP A 100 -21.04 -23.80 19.37
CA TRP A 100 -21.15 -25.10 18.74
C TRP A 100 -19.91 -25.45 17.90
N MET A 101 -19.31 -24.47 17.20
CA MET A 101 -18.10 -24.67 16.39
C MET A 101 -16.87 -24.87 17.27
N GLN A 102 -16.75 -24.12 18.38
CA GLN A 102 -15.67 -24.25 19.35
C GLN A 102 -15.61 -25.63 19.99
N SER A 103 -16.76 -26.31 20.12
CA SER A 103 -16.83 -27.65 20.73
C SER A 103 -16.44 -28.79 19.78
N LEU A 104 -16.23 -28.49 18.48
CA LEU A 104 -15.88 -29.48 17.47
C LEU A 104 -14.35 -29.59 17.27
N SER A 105 -13.92 -30.73 16.75
CA SER A 105 -12.51 -30.99 16.42
C SER A 105 -12.38 -31.93 15.24
N GLY A 106 -11.14 -32.09 14.74
CA GLY A 106 -10.79 -33.05 13.68
C GLY A 106 -11.65 -32.95 12.42
N SER A 107 -12.03 -34.09 11.86
CA SER A 107 -12.81 -34.13 10.63
C SER A 107 -14.19 -33.52 10.74
N THR A 108 -14.82 -33.55 11.92
CA THR A 108 -16.13 -32.97 12.16
C THR A 108 -16.08 -31.44 12.08
N LEU A 109 -15.06 -30.82 12.69
CA LEU A 109 -14.84 -29.37 12.57
C LEU A 109 -14.46 -28.98 11.14
N ARG A 110 -13.61 -29.79 10.48
CA ARG A 110 -13.23 -29.54 9.08
C ARG A 110 -14.45 -29.49 8.16
N GLN A 111 -15.37 -30.47 8.30
CA GLN A 111 -16.60 -30.47 7.51
C GLN A 111 -17.51 -29.29 7.87
N ALA A 112 -17.61 -28.95 9.15
CA ALA A 112 -18.37 -27.78 9.61
C ALA A 112 -17.84 -26.46 9.02
N MET A 113 -16.50 -26.29 8.94
CA MET A 113 -15.89 -25.14 8.27
C MET A 113 -16.23 -25.09 6.77
N ILE A 114 -16.20 -26.23 6.09
CA ILE A 114 -16.57 -26.32 4.66
C ILE A 114 -18.02 -25.95 4.46
N ASP A 115 -18.93 -26.48 5.29
CA ASP A 115 -20.36 -26.20 5.22
C ASP A 115 -20.66 -24.72 5.51
N HIS A 116 -19.99 -24.15 6.52
CA HIS A 116 -20.07 -22.72 6.86
C HIS A 116 -19.68 -21.84 5.67
N ILE A 117 -18.50 -22.09 5.09
CA ILE A 117 -18.00 -21.32 3.95
C ILE A 117 -18.98 -21.43 2.77
N ASN A 118 -19.47 -22.63 2.45
CA ASN A 118 -20.44 -22.81 1.37
C ASN A 118 -21.74 -22.04 1.62
N GLY A 119 -22.25 -22.06 2.85
CA GLY A 119 -23.48 -21.34 3.21
C GLY A 119 -23.32 -19.82 3.10
N VAL A 120 -22.27 -19.27 3.71
CA VAL A 120 -22.04 -17.82 3.75
C VAL A 120 -21.65 -17.28 2.37
N VAL A 121 -20.68 -17.89 1.70
CA VAL A 121 -20.26 -17.46 0.35
C VAL A 121 -21.39 -17.66 -0.65
N GLY A 122 -22.18 -18.74 -0.53
CA GLY A 122 -23.34 -18.98 -1.37
C GLY A 122 -24.39 -17.88 -1.28
N HIS A 123 -24.68 -17.37 -0.05
CA HIS A 123 -25.59 -16.25 0.15
C HIS A 123 -25.10 -14.95 -0.51
N TYR A 124 -23.81 -14.68 -0.43
CA TYR A 124 -23.20 -13.47 -1.00
C TYR A 124 -22.60 -13.67 -2.40
N LYS A 125 -22.87 -14.77 -3.06
CA LYS A 125 -22.30 -15.10 -4.38
C LYS A 125 -22.57 -13.99 -5.40
N GLY A 126 -21.47 -13.51 -6.02
CA GLY A 126 -21.51 -12.44 -7.02
C GLY A 126 -21.80 -11.04 -6.46
N LYS A 127 -21.87 -10.89 -5.14
CA LYS A 127 -22.23 -9.62 -4.48
C LYS A 127 -21.01 -8.86 -3.93
N LEU A 128 -19.99 -9.58 -3.45
CA LEU A 128 -18.87 -8.97 -2.76
C LEU A 128 -17.65 -8.80 -3.68
N ALA A 129 -16.84 -7.80 -3.40
CA ALA A 129 -15.58 -7.57 -4.12
C ALA A 129 -14.45 -8.47 -3.61
N TYR A 130 -14.41 -8.69 -2.29
CA TYR A 130 -13.38 -9.46 -1.59
C TYR A 130 -14.01 -10.31 -0.48
N TRP A 131 -13.39 -11.44 -0.15
CA TRP A 131 -13.57 -12.19 1.08
C TRP A 131 -12.25 -12.36 1.83
N ASP A 132 -12.22 -12.00 3.09
CA ASP A 132 -11.21 -12.52 4.02
C ASP A 132 -11.59 -13.96 4.35
N VAL A 133 -11.02 -14.90 3.60
CA VAL A 133 -11.37 -16.33 3.76
C VAL A 133 -10.80 -16.88 5.05
N VAL A 134 -9.58 -16.51 5.37
CA VAL A 134 -8.89 -16.90 6.59
C VAL A 134 -8.29 -15.67 7.26
N ASN A 135 -8.51 -15.57 8.57
CA ASN A 135 -8.01 -14.49 9.41
C ASN A 135 -7.07 -15.04 10.49
N GLU A 136 -5.89 -14.43 10.65
CA GLU A 136 -4.97 -14.54 11.79
C GLU A 136 -4.51 -15.98 12.11
N ALA A 137 -4.01 -16.71 11.13
CA ALA A 137 -3.60 -18.10 11.29
C ALA A 137 -2.13 -18.30 11.69
N PHE A 138 -1.41 -17.22 12.01
CA PHE A 138 0.01 -17.27 12.40
C PHE A 138 0.28 -16.65 13.76
N ASN A 139 1.28 -17.22 14.47
CA ASN A 139 1.86 -16.65 15.67
C ASN A 139 2.96 -15.64 15.34
N GLU A 140 3.37 -14.84 16.32
CA GLU A 140 4.42 -13.83 16.16
C GLU A 140 5.79 -14.40 15.76
N ASP A 141 6.07 -15.66 16.10
CA ASP A 141 7.29 -16.38 15.69
C ASP A 141 7.26 -16.91 14.25
N GLY A 142 6.18 -16.68 13.52
CA GLY A 142 6.00 -17.13 12.14
C GLY A 142 5.54 -18.58 11.99
N SER A 143 5.23 -19.25 13.09
CA SER A 143 4.61 -20.57 13.08
C SER A 143 3.09 -20.48 12.88
N ARG A 144 2.46 -21.61 12.53
CA ARG A 144 1.00 -21.72 12.49
C ARG A 144 0.41 -21.56 13.89
N ARG A 145 -0.59 -20.69 14.01
CA ARG A 145 -1.33 -20.51 15.27
C ARG A 145 -2.03 -21.80 15.66
N GLN A 146 -1.76 -22.27 16.88
CA GLN A 146 -2.47 -23.40 17.43
C GLN A 146 -3.93 -22.98 17.71
N SER A 147 -4.86 -23.63 17.03
CA SER A 147 -6.30 -23.41 17.14
C SER A 147 -7.03 -24.72 16.85
N ASN A 148 -8.34 -24.76 17.13
CA ASN A 148 -9.16 -25.91 16.74
C ASN A 148 -9.14 -26.13 15.22
N LEU A 149 -9.12 -25.05 14.41
CA LEU A 149 -9.01 -25.12 12.94
C LEU A 149 -7.67 -25.72 12.52
N GLN A 150 -6.55 -25.29 13.11
CA GLN A 150 -5.23 -25.87 12.84
C GLN A 150 -5.18 -27.36 13.22
N GLY A 151 -5.92 -27.75 14.25
CA GLY A 151 -6.07 -29.16 14.66
C GLY A 151 -6.81 -30.04 13.65
N THR A 152 -7.44 -29.47 12.64
CA THR A 152 -8.08 -30.23 11.54
C THR A 152 -7.12 -30.72 10.46
N GLY A 153 -5.88 -30.22 10.46
CA GLY A 153 -4.81 -30.55 9.52
C GLY A 153 -4.10 -29.33 8.98
N ASN A 154 -2.83 -29.46 8.58
CA ASN A 154 -2.00 -28.34 8.09
C ASN A 154 -2.50 -27.68 6.80
N ASP A 155 -3.37 -28.36 6.07
CA ASP A 155 -3.96 -27.91 4.80
C ASP A 155 -5.29 -27.16 4.96
N TRP A 156 -5.74 -26.91 6.20
CA TRP A 156 -7.07 -26.30 6.43
C TRP A 156 -7.27 -24.94 5.76
N ILE A 157 -6.22 -24.12 5.67
CA ILE A 157 -6.27 -22.81 4.98
C ILE A 157 -6.47 -23.00 3.48
N GLU A 158 -5.74 -23.94 2.89
CA GLU A 158 -5.92 -24.29 1.48
C GLU A 158 -7.33 -24.82 1.20
N VAL A 159 -7.85 -25.67 2.08
CA VAL A 159 -9.22 -26.18 1.99
C VAL A 159 -10.25 -25.06 2.05
N ALA A 160 -10.08 -24.12 2.98
CA ALA A 160 -10.96 -22.95 3.08
C ALA A 160 -10.97 -22.11 1.79
N LEU A 161 -9.79 -21.82 1.23
CA LEU A 161 -9.66 -21.05 -0.01
C LEU A 161 -10.26 -21.79 -1.22
N ARG A 162 -10.01 -23.07 -1.37
CA ARG A 162 -10.59 -23.88 -2.46
C ARG A 162 -12.10 -24.00 -2.34
N THR A 163 -12.63 -24.16 -1.11
CA THR A 163 -14.07 -24.18 -0.86
C THR A 163 -14.70 -22.85 -1.25
N ALA A 164 -14.14 -21.74 -0.81
CA ALA A 164 -14.65 -20.41 -1.13
C ALA A 164 -14.62 -20.14 -2.66
N ARG A 165 -13.55 -20.53 -3.36
CA ARG A 165 -13.46 -20.41 -4.82
C ARG A 165 -14.50 -21.23 -5.55
N THR A 166 -14.79 -22.43 -5.06
CA THR A 166 -15.84 -23.29 -5.63
C THR A 166 -17.23 -22.68 -5.43
N ALA A 167 -17.48 -22.11 -4.24
CA ALA A 167 -18.76 -21.48 -3.92
C ALA A 167 -19.00 -20.19 -4.74
N ASP A 168 -17.96 -19.34 -4.88
CA ASP A 168 -18.00 -18.13 -5.71
C ASP A 168 -16.71 -17.97 -6.54
N PRO A 169 -16.77 -18.29 -7.84
CA PRO A 169 -15.61 -18.12 -8.73
C PRO A 169 -15.22 -16.66 -8.99
N SER A 170 -16.10 -15.69 -8.72
CA SER A 170 -15.93 -14.29 -9.13
C SER A 170 -15.29 -13.39 -8.06
N VAL A 171 -15.44 -13.72 -6.78
CA VAL A 171 -14.95 -12.90 -5.66
C VAL A 171 -13.44 -13.05 -5.47
N LYS A 172 -12.76 -11.99 -5.07
CA LYS A 172 -11.33 -12.03 -4.69
C LYS A 172 -11.17 -12.66 -3.31
N LEU A 173 -10.30 -13.65 -3.20
CA LEU A 173 -10.06 -14.41 -1.97
C LEU A 173 -8.78 -13.95 -1.29
N CYS A 174 -8.90 -13.53 -0.03
CA CYS A 174 -7.81 -12.94 0.75
C CYS A 174 -7.46 -13.78 1.99
N TYR A 175 -6.20 -13.74 2.36
CA TYR A 175 -5.70 -14.01 3.71
C TYR A 175 -5.49 -12.69 4.43
N ASN A 176 -5.91 -12.54 5.68
CA ASN A 176 -5.83 -11.30 6.46
C ASN A 176 -5.15 -11.53 7.80
N ASP A 177 -4.21 -10.65 8.19
CA ASP A 177 -3.51 -10.79 9.48
C ASP A 177 -2.98 -9.43 9.98
N TYR A 178 -2.73 -9.35 11.29
CA TYR A 178 -2.07 -8.23 11.97
C TYR A 178 -0.60 -8.53 12.22
N ASN A 179 0.20 -7.51 12.53
CA ASN A 179 1.64 -7.60 12.78
C ASN A 179 2.44 -8.25 11.63
N ILE A 180 1.96 -8.08 10.40
CA ILE A 180 2.66 -8.48 9.19
C ILE A 180 3.13 -7.28 8.34
N GLU A 181 3.15 -6.11 8.96
CA GLU A 181 3.51 -4.82 8.33
C GLU A 181 5.03 -4.63 8.22
N ASN A 182 5.80 -5.28 9.07
CA ASN A 182 7.26 -5.18 9.09
C ASN A 182 7.91 -6.39 8.40
N TRP A 183 8.65 -6.14 7.32
CA TRP A 183 9.31 -7.19 6.54
C TRP A 183 10.22 -8.11 7.36
N SER A 184 10.84 -7.57 8.41
CA SER A 184 11.78 -8.31 9.26
C SER A 184 11.10 -9.20 10.32
N TYR A 185 9.78 -9.11 10.48
CA TYR A 185 9.10 -9.92 11.48
C TYR A 185 8.97 -11.38 11.03
N ALA A 186 9.19 -12.29 11.96
CA ALA A 186 9.06 -13.72 11.71
C ALA A 186 7.65 -14.10 11.21
N LYS A 187 6.62 -13.47 11.77
CA LYS A 187 5.22 -13.63 11.35
C LYS A 187 5.02 -13.23 9.89
N THR A 188 5.52 -12.06 9.47
CA THR A 188 5.49 -11.60 8.08
C THR A 188 6.13 -12.61 7.15
N GLN A 189 7.31 -13.12 7.52
CA GLN A 189 8.02 -14.13 6.75
C GLN A 189 7.30 -15.48 6.70
N GLY A 190 6.62 -15.87 7.80
CA GLY A 190 5.76 -17.06 7.85
C GLY A 190 4.60 -16.98 6.87
N VAL A 191 3.86 -15.87 6.90
CA VAL A 191 2.76 -15.59 5.96
C VAL A 191 3.29 -15.52 4.51
N TYR A 192 4.40 -14.82 4.27
CA TYR A 192 4.99 -14.71 2.94
C TYR A 192 5.31 -16.08 2.34
N ARG A 193 5.97 -16.97 3.09
CA ARG A 193 6.28 -18.33 2.61
C ARG A 193 5.02 -19.14 2.31
N MET A 194 3.95 -19.00 3.10
CA MET A 194 2.67 -19.65 2.82
C MET A 194 2.07 -19.15 1.51
N ILE A 195 2.03 -17.84 1.28
CA ILE A 195 1.48 -17.26 0.03
C ILE A 195 2.33 -17.72 -1.17
N GLN A 196 3.65 -17.71 -1.04
CA GLN A 196 4.58 -18.18 -2.07
C GLN A 196 4.32 -19.66 -2.44
N ASP A 197 4.18 -20.53 -1.45
CA ASP A 197 3.82 -21.94 -1.64
C ASP A 197 2.46 -22.08 -2.32
N PHE A 198 1.45 -21.36 -1.85
CA PHE A 198 0.11 -21.41 -2.42
C PHE A 198 0.10 -20.98 -3.89
N LYS A 199 0.80 -19.91 -4.22
CA LYS A 199 0.92 -19.48 -5.63
C LYS A 199 1.62 -20.52 -6.48
N SER A 200 2.68 -21.14 -5.99
CA SER A 200 3.42 -22.18 -6.73
C SER A 200 2.58 -23.44 -6.99
N ARG A 201 1.65 -23.77 -6.09
CA ARG A 201 0.77 -24.94 -6.18
C ARG A 201 -0.61 -24.65 -6.77
N GLY A 202 -0.88 -23.41 -7.22
CA GLY A 202 -2.17 -23.02 -7.79
C GLY A 202 -3.33 -23.04 -6.78
N VAL A 203 -3.04 -22.77 -5.49
CA VAL A 203 -4.10 -22.51 -4.50
C VAL A 203 -4.73 -21.15 -4.82
N PRO A 204 -6.06 -21.04 -4.83
CA PRO A 204 -6.75 -19.83 -5.26
C PRO A 204 -6.70 -18.72 -4.20
N ILE A 205 -5.59 -18.01 -4.13
CA ILE A 205 -5.41 -16.81 -3.32
C ILE A 205 -5.15 -15.61 -4.21
N ASP A 206 -5.94 -14.56 -4.05
CA ASP A 206 -5.90 -13.35 -4.88
C ASP A 206 -5.28 -12.17 -4.14
N CYS A 207 -5.36 -12.12 -2.81
CA CYS A 207 -4.90 -10.98 -2.03
C CYS A 207 -4.43 -11.33 -0.62
N VAL A 208 -3.63 -10.41 -0.06
CA VAL A 208 -3.20 -10.39 1.33
C VAL A 208 -3.65 -9.07 1.95
N GLY A 209 -4.41 -9.17 3.04
CA GLY A 209 -4.77 -8.04 3.88
C GLY A 209 -3.79 -7.88 5.03
N LEU A 210 -3.26 -6.68 5.19
CA LEU A 210 -2.51 -6.25 6.35
C LEU A 210 -3.45 -5.41 7.21
N GLN A 211 -3.74 -5.85 8.45
CA GLN A 211 -4.71 -5.15 9.31
C GLN A 211 -4.24 -3.73 9.66
N THR A 212 -2.95 -3.56 9.88
CA THR A 212 -2.33 -2.23 10.07
C THR A 212 -2.86 -1.50 11.32
N HIS A 213 -2.98 -2.23 12.44
CA HIS A 213 -3.28 -1.69 13.75
C HIS A 213 -1.98 -1.16 14.40
N PHE A 214 -1.78 0.16 14.40
CA PHE A 214 -0.62 0.77 15.05
C PHE A 214 -0.99 1.28 16.45
N THR A 215 -0.56 0.53 17.47
CA THR A 215 -0.81 0.82 18.88
C THR A 215 0.17 1.85 19.44
N GLY A 216 -0.11 2.34 20.66
CA GLY A 216 0.72 3.33 21.36
C GLY A 216 2.19 2.94 21.42
N GLY A 217 3.08 3.87 21.05
CA GLY A 217 4.52 3.66 20.99
C GLY A 217 5.03 2.95 19.72
N SER A 218 4.16 2.39 18.88
CA SER A 218 4.55 1.85 17.58
C SER A 218 4.81 2.97 16.57
N SER A 219 5.75 2.74 15.66
CA SER A 219 6.00 3.62 14.51
C SER A 219 5.77 2.85 13.22
N LEU A 220 5.49 3.59 12.15
CA LEU A 220 5.44 2.99 10.81
C LEU A 220 6.79 2.32 10.53
N PRO A 221 6.86 1.00 10.25
CA PRO A 221 8.11 0.34 9.94
C PRO A 221 8.79 0.97 8.72
N SER A 222 10.09 1.21 8.80
CA SER A 222 10.85 1.77 7.68
C SER A 222 10.84 0.89 6.43
N ASN A 223 10.56 -0.40 6.60
CA ASN A 223 10.43 -1.39 5.53
C ASN A 223 8.97 -1.73 5.17
N PHE A 224 8.00 -0.90 5.58
CA PHE A 224 6.58 -1.15 5.33
C PHE A 224 6.26 -1.27 3.83
N GLN A 225 6.76 -0.32 3.02
CA GLN A 225 6.58 -0.39 1.57
C GLN A 225 7.25 -1.64 0.96
N THR A 226 8.41 -2.06 1.49
CA THR A 226 9.06 -3.32 1.09
C THR A 226 8.14 -4.52 1.35
N THR A 227 7.47 -4.54 2.49
CA THR A 227 6.49 -5.59 2.83
C THR A 227 5.39 -5.67 1.77
N LEU A 228 4.75 -4.53 1.46
CA LEU A 228 3.69 -4.47 0.45
C LEU A 228 4.20 -4.93 -0.93
N SER A 229 5.35 -4.44 -1.35
CA SER A 229 5.96 -4.77 -2.65
C SER A 229 6.33 -6.26 -2.74
N SER A 230 6.82 -6.85 -1.66
CA SER A 230 7.22 -8.25 -1.63
C SER A 230 6.02 -9.19 -1.78
N PHE A 231 4.92 -8.93 -1.05
CA PHE A 231 3.68 -9.69 -1.27
C PHE A 231 3.14 -9.49 -2.69
N ALA A 232 3.11 -8.25 -3.18
CA ALA A 232 2.65 -7.93 -4.53
C ALA A 232 3.46 -8.65 -5.63
N ALA A 233 4.77 -8.83 -5.43
CA ALA A 233 5.66 -9.54 -6.34
C ALA A 233 5.32 -11.04 -6.48
N LEU A 234 4.60 -11.63 -5.51
CA LEU A 234 4.05 -13.00 -5.63
C LEU A 234 2.83 -13.07 -6.57
N GLY A 235 2.38 -11.96 -7.14
CA GLY A 235 1.21 -11.91 -8.02
C GLY A 235 -0.12 -11.90 -7.27
N VAL A 236 -0.14 -11.47 -6.01
CA VAL A 236 -1.35 -11.19 -5.23
C VAL A 236 -1.56 -9.69 -5.08
N ASP A 237 -2.81 -9.27 -4.92
CA ASP A 237 -3.11 -7.91 -4.50
C ASP A 237 -2.80 -7.75 -3.00
N VAL A 238 -2.46 -6.55 -2.56
CA VAL A 238 -2.31 -6.21 -1.13
C VAL A 238 -3.30 -5.11 -0.77
N ALA A 239 -3.74 -5.10 0.47
CA ALA A 239 -4.64 -4.07 1.00
C ALA A 239 -4.33 -3.79 2.47
N LEU A 240 -4.50 -2.54 2.90
CA LEU A 240 -4.52 -2.18 4.31
C LEU A 240 -5.98 -2.29 4.77
N THR A 241 -6.29 -3.24 5.65
CA THR A 241 -7.67 -3.71 5.81
C THR A 241 -8.39 -3.20 7.05
N GLU A 242 -7.66 -2.77 8.08
CA GLU A 242 -8.24 -2.43 9.39
C GLU A 242 -7.49 -1.28 10.07
N VAL A 243 -7.10 -0.28 9.28
CA VAL A 243 -6.20 0.78 9.75
C VAL A 243 -6.79 1.55 10.92
N ASP A 244 -6.08 1.56 12.02
CA ASP A 244 -6.24 2.45 13.13
C ASP A 244 -4.89 2.77 13.78
N VAL A 245 -4.66 4.03 14.13
CA VAL A 245 -3.36 4.52 14.59
C VAL A 245 -3.54 5.35 15.84
N THR A 246 -2.90 4.99 16.96
CA THR A 246 -2.98 5.72 18.23
C THR A 246 -2.80 7.22 18.02
N ASN A 247 -3.71 8.03 18.58
CA ASN A 247 -3.77 9.49 18.46
C ASN A 247 -3.87 9.98 17.01
N ALA A 248 -4.27 9.14 16.07
CA ALA A 248 -4.35 9.44 14.64
C ALA A 248 -3.09 10.18 14.14
N SER A 249 -1.90 9.60 14.42
CA SER A 249 -0.62 10.19 14.02
C SER A 249 -0.62 10.57 12.55
N THR A 250 -0.49 11.85 12.27
CA THR A 250 -0.54 12.43 10.92
C THR A 250 0.55 11.86 10.02
N SER A 251 1.77 11.71 10.56
CA SER A 251 2.91 11.16 9.81
C SER A 251 2.75 9.67 9.49
N GLN A 252 2.19 8.90 10.43
CA GLN A 252 1.94 7.47 10.17
C GLN A 252 0.84 7.28 9.13
N TYR A 253 -0.28 8.00 9.25
CA TYR A 253 -1.35 7.96 8.24
C TYR A 253 -0.89 8.41 6.86
N ALA A 254 -0.10 9.48 6.77
CA ALA A 254 0.50 9.91 5.51
C ALA A 254 1.44 8.84 4.93
N GLY A 255 2.32 8.28 5.77
CA GLY A 255 3.32 7.30 5.37
C GLY A 255 2.71 5.98 4.88
N LEU A 256 1.74 5.42 5.60
CA LEU A 256 1.07 4.19 5.18
C LEU A 256 0.25 4.40 3.89
N THR A 257 -0.40 5.55 3.75
CA THR A 257 -1.12 5.90 2.53
C THR A 257 -0.16 6.00 1.35
N GLN A 258 0.93 6.74 1.51
CA GLN A 258 1.95 6.87 0.46
C GLN A 258 2.55 5.52 0.07
N ALA A 259 2.86 4.66 1.05
CA ALA A 259 3.39 3.31 0.78
C ALA A 259 2.41 2.47 -0.06
N CYS A 260 1.12 2.52 0.25
CA CYS A 260 0.10 1.84 -0.55
C CYS A 260 0.01 2.45 -1.97
N MET A 261 0.00 3.78 -2.09
CA MET A 261 -0.05 4.44 -3.40
C MET A 261 1.17 4.11 -4.27
N ASN A 262 2.33 3.88 -3.66
CA ASN A 262 3.57 3.54 -4.36
C ASN A 262 3.60 2.08 -4.87
N VAL A 263 2.72 1.21 -4.42
CA VAL A 263 2.68 -0.20 -4.84
C VAL A 263 1.49 -0.42 -5.77
N PRO A 264 1.70 -0.70 -7.08
CA PRO A 264 0.61 -0.81 -8.05
C PRO A 264 -0.47 -1.83 -7.68
N ARG A 265 -0.09 -2.91 -7.02
CA ARG A 265 -1.03 -3.94 -6.54
C ARG A 265 -1.56 -3.70 -5.12
N CYS A 266 -1.27 -2.55 -4.49
CA CYS A 266 -2.01 -2.11 -3.32
C CYS A 266 -3.34 -1.54 -3.79
N VAL A 267 -4.41 -2.30 -3.57
CA VAL A 267 -5.73 -2.02 -4.16
C VAL A 267 -6.60 -1.08 -3.32
N GLY A 268 -6.22 -0.86 -2.06
CA GLY A 268 -6.94 0.08 -1.21
C GLY A 268 -6.57 0.05 0.26
N ILE A 269 -7.20 0.96 0.98
CA ILE A 269 -7.03 1.19 2.42
C ILE A 269 -8.42 1.21 3.05
N THR A 270 -8.61 0.52 4.17
CA THR A 270 -9.83 0.56 4.99
C THR A 270 -9.45 0.98 6.41
N VAL A 271 -10.04 2.06 6.92
CA VAL A 271 -9.94 2.42 8.35
C VAL A 271 -10.94 1.62 9.17
N TRP A 272 -10.57 1.21 10.40
CA TRP A 272 -11.40 0.30 11.19
C TRP A 272 -12.42 1.06 12.05
N GLY A 273 -13.31 1.78 11.37
CA GLY A 273 -14.40 2.55 11.95
C GLY A 273 -14.57 3.92 11.35
N VAL A 274 -15.66 4.61 11.68
CA VAL A 274 -16.01 5.92 11.12
C VAL A 274 -15.48 7.06 11.99
N ARG A 275 -15.81 7.06 13.29
CA ARG A 275 -15.42 8.09 14.27
C ARG A 275 -14.66 7.46 15.43
N ASP A 276 -13.85 8.24 16.11
CA ASP A 276 -13.15 7.78 17.31
C ASP A 276 -14.08 7.13 18.34
N SER A 277 -15.27 7.69 18.54
CA SER A 277 -16.27 7.15 19.48
C SER A 277 -16.83 5.79 19.07
N ASP A 278 -16.74 5.42 17.81
CA ASP A 278 -17.24 4.15 17.28
C ASP A 278 -16.16 3.06 17.21
N SER A 279 -14.88 3.45 17.42
CA SER A 279 -13.75 2.52 17.36
C SER A 279 -13.71 1.58 18.55
N TRP A 280 -13.35 0.31 18.32
CA TRP A 280 -13.01 -0.64 19.37
C TRP A 280 -11.84 -0.17 20.25
N ARG A 281 -11.01 0.77 19.73
CA ARG A 281 -9.92 1.46 20.41
C ARG A 281 -10.23 2.93 20.69
N SER A 282 -11.48 3.25 21.03
CA SER A 282 -11.96 4.64 21.18
C SER A 282 -11.14 5.49 22.15
N SER A 283 -10.57 4.87 23.21
CA SER A 283 -9.69 5.54 24.18
C SER A 283 -8.38 6.06 23.59
N GLU A 284 -7.98 5.57 22.42
CA GLU A 284 -6.75 5.96 21.75
C GLU A 284 -6.95 6.98 20.62
N SER A 285 -8.18 7.42 20.39
CA SER A 285 -8.54 8.39 19.32
C SER A 285 -7.90 8.05 17.96
N PRO A 286 -8.11 6.83 17.41
CA PRO A 286 -7.24 6.29 16.36
C PRO A 286 -7.66 6.61 14.93
N LEU A 287 -8.86 7.17 14.71
CA LEU A 287 -9.47 7.30 13.39
C LEU A 287 -9.32 8.73 12.81
N LEU A 288 -9.84 8.91 11.59
CA LEU A 288 -9.71 10.15 10.82
C LEU A 288 -10.74 11.22 11.21
N PHE A 289 -11.80 10.81 11.94
CA PHE A 289 -12.84 11.68 12.46
C PHE A 289 -12.89 11.57 13.99
N ASP A 290 -13.03 12.71 14.66
CA ASP A 290 -13.22 12.73 16.11
C ASP A 290 -14.59 12.16 16.53
N GLY A 291 -14.85 12.06 17.83
CA GLY A 291 -16.13 11.52 18.34
C GLY A 291 -17.37 12.34 17.93
N GLY A 292 -17.19 13.61 17.59
CA GLY A 292 -18.24 14.49 17.08
C GLY A 292 -18.42 14.42 15.55
N GLY A 293 -17.54 13.71 14.85
CA GLY A 293 -17.58 13.59 13.38
C GLY A 293 -16.81 14.68 12.64
N ASN A 294 -15.96 15.47 13.32
CA ASN A 294 -15.12 16.46 12.67
C ASN A 294 -13.85 15.81 12.10
N LYS A 295 -13.39 16.31 10.96
CA LYS A 295 -12.16 15.86 10.31
C LYS A 295 -10.95 16.24 11.18
N LYS A 296 -10.07 15.27 11.44
CA LYS A 296 -8.81 15.46 12.15
C LYS A 296 -7.69 15.81 11.18
N ALA A 297 -6.54 16.27 11.69
CA ALA A 297 -5.37 16.57 10.84
C ALA A 297 -4.91 15.36 10.00
N ALA A 298 -5.05 14.13 10.53
CA ALA A 298 -4.76 12.91 9.82
C ALA A 298 -5.64 12.70 8.57
N TYR A 299 -6.91 13.14 8.61
CA TYR A 299 -7.77 13.12 7.41
C TYR A 299 -7.14 13.92 6.26
N THR A 300 -6.70 15.14 6.56
CA THR A 300 -6.09 16.02 5.55
C THR A 300 -4.79 15.43 5.01
N SER A 301 -3.98 14.80 5.86
CA SER A 301 -2.73 14.18 5.42
C SER A 301 -2.97 12.98 4.50
N VAL A 302 -3.98 12.15 4.79
CA VAL A 302 -4.39 11.04 3.93
C VAL A 302 -4.93 11.56 2.60
N LEU A 303 -5.84 12.52 2.61
CA LEU A 303 -6.42 13.10 1.40
C LEU A 303 -5.33 13.70 0.49
N ASN A 304 -4.37 14.41 1.08
CA ASN A 304 -3.23 14.96 0.34
C ASN A 304 -2.35 13.86 -0.27
N ALA A 305 -2.07 12.78 0.45
CA ALA A 305 -1.29 11.66 -0.06
C ALA A 305 -2.01 10.93 -1.21
N LEU A 306 -3.33 10.75 -1.12
CA LEU A 306 -4.14 10.15 -2.18
C LEU A 306 -4.15 11.04 -3.44
N ASN A 307 -4.35 12.36 -3.28
CA ASN A 307 -4.36 13.30 -4.40
C ASN A 307 -2.97 13.46 -5.03
N ALA A 308 -1.89 13.41 -4.25
CA ALA A 308 -0.52 13.48 -4.75
C ALA A 308 -0.15 12.29 -5.64
N ALA A 309 -0.76 11.13 -5.42
CA ALA A 309 -0.60 9.95 -6.28
C ALA A 309 -1.26 10.12 -7.66
N ASN A 310 -2.13 11.13 -7.81
CA ASN A 310 -2.84 11.50 -9.03
C ASN A 310 -2.61 12.98 -9.30
N PRO A 311 -1.43 13.39 -9.82
CA PRO A 311 -1.12 14.80 -9.98
C PRO A 311 -2.10 15.44 -10.96
N THR A 312 -2.97 16.29 -10.41
CA THR A 312 -3.81 17.18 -11.20
C THR A 312 -2.95 18.34 -11.67
N SER A 313 -3.13 18.81 -12.88
CA SER A 313 -2.58 20.10 -13.28
C SER A 313 -3.30 21.17 -12.46
N THR A 314 -2.66 21.62 -11.38
CA THR A 314 -3.13 22.82 -10.66
C THR A 314 -3.02 24.00 -11.61
N GLY A 315 -4.16 24.51 -12.00
CA GLY A 315 -4.23 25.81 -12.66
C GLY A 315 -3.57 26.85 -11.74
N SER A 316 -2.43 27.34 -12.14
CA SER A 316 -1.80 28.52 -11.54
C SER A 316 -2.72 29.72 -11.76
N PRO A 317 -2.89 30.60 -10.78
CA PRO A 317 -3.56 31.87 -11.03
C PRO A 317 -2.74 32.64 -12.09
N THR A 318 -3.41 33.01 -13.15
CA THR A 318 -2.87 33.79 -14.26
C THR A 318 -2.14 35.04 -13.80
N PRO A 319 -0.85 35.19 -14.02
CA PRO A 319 -0.24 36.49 -14.14
C PRO A 319 -0.34 36.92 -15.60
N THR A 320 -0.85 38.11 -15.80
CA THR A 320 -0.99 38.83 -17.07
C THR A 320 0.32 38.79 -17.86
N ALA A 321 0.15 38.62 -19.18
CA ALA A 321 1.16 38.46 -20.20
C ALA A 321 2.36 39.40 -20.12
N SER A 322 3.54 38.85 -20.30
CA SER A 322 4.62 39.49 -21.02
C SER A 322 5.22 38.50 -22.01
N VAL A 323 5.22 38.87 -23.26
CA VAL A 323 5.57 38.06 -24.41
C VAL A 323 7.09 37.91 -24.60
N SER A 324 7.45 36.76 -25.19
CA SER A 324 8.65 36.49 -25.99
C SER A 324 9.84 35.83 -25.30
N PRO A 325 10.63 35.01 -26.04
CA PRO A 325 10.30 34.13 -27.16
C PRO A 325 10.66 32.65 -26.92
N THR A 326 10.11 31.79 -27.76
CA THR A 326 10.41 30.35 -27.93
C THR A 326 11.91 30.10 -28.13
N PRO A 327 12.52 29.11 -27.46
CA PRO A 327 13.70 28.47 -28.00
C PRO A 327 13.38 27.10 -28.59
N THR A 328 13.77 26.97 -29.81
CA THR A 328 13.89 25.77 -30.64
C THR A 328 14.73 24.70 -29.94
N PRO A 329 14.42 23.38 -30.10
CA PRO A 329 15.24 22.32 -29.55
C PRO A 329 16.60 22.28 -30.22
N THR A 330 17.65 22.54 -29.45
CA THR A 330 19.02 22.36 -29.93
C THR A 330 19.55 21.02 -29.41
N THR A 331 19.83 20.13 -30.34
CA THR A 331 20.62 18.92 -30.13
C THR A 331 22.08 19.32 -29.89
N GLY A 332 22.68 18.80 -28.80
CA GLY A 332 24.12 18.61 -28.68
C GLY A 332 24.90 19.69 -27.92
N GLY A 333 25.47 19.31 -26.79
CA GLY A 333 26.52 20.04 -26.11
C GLY A 333 26.44 19.91 -24.60
N GLY A 334 27.43 19.19 -23.98
CA GLY A 334 27.50 18.94 -22.56
C GLY A 334 27.45 20.20 -21.71
N GLY A 335 26.30 20.51 -21.14
CA GLY A 335 26.15 21.51 -20.10
C GLY A 335 26.17 20.83 -18.72
N SER A 336 26.87 21.41 -17.76
CA SER A 336 26.76 20.98 -16.36
C SER A 336 25.42 21.40 -15.80
N GLY A 337 24.69 20.44 -15.23
CA GLY A 337 23.38 20.63 -14.61
C GLY A 337 23.32 20.04 -13.22
N ARG A 338 22.16 20.13 -12.59
CA ARG A 338 21.88 19.46 -11.30
C ARG A 338 20.95 18.29 -11.53
N ILE A 339 21.18 17.22 -10.80
CA ILE A 339 20.22 16.10 -10.77
C ILE A 339 19.30 16.36 -9.56
N VAL A 340 18.07 16.75 -9.82
CA VAL A 340 17.10 17.13 -8.79
C VAL A 340 16.02 16.07 -8.67
N GLY A 341 15.86 15.52 -7.46
CA GLY A 341 14.81 14.55 -7.15
C GLY A 341 13.41 15.21 -7.15
N ALA A 342 12.49 14.70 -7.96
CA ALA A 342 11.16 15.27 -8.10
C ALA A 342 10.34 15.23 -6.80
N GLN A 343 10.54 14.19 -5.98
CA GLN A 343 9.84 14.04 -4.70
C GLN A 343 10.34 15.03 -3.64
N SER A 344 11.65 15.30 -3.61
CA SER A 344 12.30 16.05 -2.53
C SER A 344 12.59 17.50 -2.87
N GLY A 345 12.68 17.83 -4.15
CA GLY A 345 13.24 19.11 -4.62
C GLY A 345 14.75 19.26 -4.34
N ARG A 346 15.41 18.20 -3.83
CA ARG A 346 16.83 18.20 -3.46
C ARG A 346 17.70 17.66 -4.56
N CYS A 347 18.94 18.09 -4.54
CA CYS A 347 19.96 17.71 -5.50
C CYS A 347 20.68 16.40 -5.09
N ILE A 348 21.10 15.59 -6.07
CA ILE A 348 22.10 14.55 -5.83
C ILE A 348 23.43 15.23 -5.53
N ASP A 349 23.97 14.90 -4.36
CA ASP A 349 25.07 15.58 -3.70
C ASP A 349 26.17 14.57 -3.35
N VAL A 350 27.42 14.96 -3.52
CA VAL A 350 28.56 14.22 -2.99
C VAL A 350 28.91 14.77 -1.61
N PRO A 351 28.72 13.98 -0.53
CA PRO A 351 28.95 14.45 0.84
C PRO A 351 30.33 15.04 1.03
N ASN A 352 30.39 16.19 1.74
CA ASN A 352 31.63 16.91 2.07
C ASN A 352 32.50 17.25 0.85
N ALA A 353 31.91 17.36 -0.33
CA ALA A 353 32.66 17.54 -1.60
C ALA A 353 33.79 16.53 -1.78
N SER A 354 33.59 15.29 -1.35
CA SER A 354 34.60 14.23 -1.40
C SER A 354 35.01 13.89 -2.85
N HIS A 355 36.29 13.59 -3.06
CA HIS A 355 36.82 13.05 -4.31
C HIS A 355 37.23 11.58 -4.19
N ASN A 356 36.89 10.91 -3.09
CA ASN A 356 37.28 9.54 -2.82
C ASN A 356 36.38 8.54 -3.54
N ASN A 357 36.96 7.55 -4.21
CA ASN A 357 36.22 6.41 -4.76
C ASN A 357 35.42 5.72 -3.68
N GLY A 358 34.16 5.35 -4.00
CA GLY A 358 33.22 4.69 -3.06
C GLY A 358 32.43 5.64 -2.16
N THR A 359 32.63 6.96 -2.30
CA THR A 359 31.78 7.92 -1.57
C THR A 359 30.34 7.82 -2.06
N ARG A 360 29.41 7.39 -1.21
CA ARG A 360 27.99 7.28 -1.54
C ARG A 360 27.38 8.66 -1.73
N VAL A 361 26.60 8.82 -2.79
CA VAL A 361 25.86 10.06 -3.05
C VAL A 361 24.55 10.09 -2.24
N GLN A 362 24.09 11.28 -1.93
CA GLN A 362 22.93 11.55 -1.10
C GLN A 362 22.02 12.61 -1.72
N LEU A 363 20.84 12.78 -1.17
CA LEU A 363 20.07 14.01 -1.36
C LEU A 363 20.55 15.09 -0.40
N TYR A 364 20.67 16.32 -0.91
CA TYR A 364 20.95 17.49 -0.10
C TYR A 364 20.29 18.73 -0.69
N ASP A 365 20.03 19.76 0.14
CA ASP A 365 19.49 21.01 -0.37
C ASP A 365 20.34 21.56 -1.51
N CYS A 366 19.73 21.95 -2.61
CA CYS A 366 20.44 22.46 -3.78
C CYS A 366 21.13 23.78 -3.43
N ASN A 367 22.44 23.78 -3.36
CA ASN A 367 23.26 24.92 -2.93
C ASN A 367 24.14 25.52 -4.04
N GLY A 368 24.17 24.90 -5.23
CA GLY A 368 24.94 25.37 -6.38
C GLY A 368 26.43 25.11 -6.32
N GLN A 369 26.90 24.29 -5.38
CA GLN A 369 28.31 23.93 -5.31
C GLN A 369 28.71 22.85 -6.33
N THR A 370 30.01 22.70 -6.55
CA THR A 370 30.56 21.77 -7.56
C THR A 370 30.26 20.29 -7.28
N ASN A 371 30.06 19.92 -6.02
CA ASN A 371 29.66 18.56 -5.60
C ASN A 371 28.20 18.18 -5.95
N GLN A 372 27.45 19.11 -6.54
CA GLN A 372 26.10 18.90 -7.07
C GLN A 372 26.00 19.20 -8.58
N ALA A 373 27.14 19.54 -9.20
CA ALA A 373 27.21 19.87 -10.63
C ALA A 373 27.56 18.61 -11.45
N TRP A 374 26.56 18.10 -12.15
CA TRP A 374 26.68 16.86 -12.93
C TRP A 374 26.65 17.15 -14.43
N THR A 375 27.48 16.47 -15.18
CA THR A 375 27.52 16.56 -16.64
C THR A 375 27.18 15.21 -17.25
N LEU A 376 26.19 15.14 -18.09
CA LEU A 376 25.88 13.94 -18.87
C LEU A 376 26.79 13.96 -20.13
N THR A 377 27.63 12.94 -20.25
CA THR A 377 28.54 12.80 -21.40
C THR A 377 27.85 12.06 -22.56
N SER A 378 28.45 12.14 -23.76
CA SER A 378 28.04 11.34 -24.92
C SER A 378 28.15 9.83 -24.69
N SER A 379 29.02 9.40 -23.76
CA SER A 379 29.18 8.00 -23.33
C SER A 379 28.17 7.62 -22.24
N ARG A 380 27.15 8.42 -21.99
CA ARG A 380 26.10 8.20 -20.98
C ARG A 380 26.60 8.19 -19.53
N GLN A 381 27.75 8.76 -19.25
CA GLN A 381 28.25 8.92 -17.90
C GLN A 381 27.73 10.22 -17.28
N LEU A 382 27.32 10.17 -16.02
CA LEU A 382 27.01 11.34 -15.21
C LEU A 382 28.27 11.68 -14.39
N GLN A 383 28.96 12.73 -14.80
CA GLN A 383 30.27 13.14 -14.22
C GLN A 383 30.11 14.33 -13.27
N VAL A 384 30.81 14.27 -12.16
CA VAL A 384 31.03 15.37 -11.20
C VAL A 384 32.52 15.65 -11.12
N TYR A 385 32.93 16.89 -10.91
CA TYR A 385 34.33 17.34 -10.87
C TYR A 385 35.12 17.05 -12.17
N GLY A 386 34.48 16.63 -13.24
CA GLY A 386 35.11 16.33 -14.52
C GLY A 386 35.82 14.98 -14.63
N ASN A 387 36.05 14.28 -13.51
CA ASN A 387 36.82 13.00 -13.49
C ASN A 387 36.22 11.91 -12.63
N MET A 388 35.17 12.21 -11.88
CA MET A 388 34.42 11.25 -11.06
C MET A 388 33.08 10.97 -11.71
N CYS A 389 32.68 9.71 -11.81
CA CYS A 389 31.41 9.26 -12.40
C CYS A 389 30.46 8.75 -11.35
N LEU A 390 29.18 9.01 -11.54
CA LEU A 390 28.12 8.30 -10.80
C LEU A 390 28.25 6.81 -11.11
N ASP A 391 28.35 5.99 -10.08
CA ASP A 391 28.76 4.59 -10.15
C ASP A 391 27.82 3.73 -9.32
N ALA A 392 27.37 2.61 -9.87
CA ALA A 392 26.61 1.62 -9.14
C ALA A 392 27.57 0.57 -8.56
N ALA A 393 27.67 0.49 -7.22
CA ALA A 393 28.54 -0.46 -6.53
C ALA A 393 28.09 -1.93 -6.67
N GLY A 394 26.92 -2.16 -7.27
CA GLY A 394 26.35 -3.47 -7.53
C GLY A 394 25.19 -3.36 -8.51
N SER A 395 24.55 -4.49 -8.85
CA SER A 395 23.45 -4.53 -9.83
C SER A 395 22.08 -4.89 -9.21
N GLY A 396 22.02 -5.23 -7.92
CA GLY A 396 20.79 -5.62 -7.23
C GLY A 396 20.01 -4.45 -6.63
N ASN A 397 18.78 -4.71 -6.18
CA ASN A 397 18.02 -3.76 -5.38
C ASN A 397 18.74 -3.43 -4.08
N GLY A 398 18.78 -2.13 -3.72
CA GLY A 398 19.53 -1.63 -2.59
C GLY A 398 21.02 -1.42 -2.84
N ALA A 399 21.52 -1.71 -4.06
CA ALA A 399 22.92 -1.45 -4.39
C ALA A 399 23.23 0.04 -4.25
N ALA A 400 24.35 0.35 -3.59
CA ALA A 400 24.76 1.72 -3.33
C ALA A 400 25.08 2.44 -4.65
N VAL A 401 24.68 3.70 -4.73
CA VAL A 401 25.12 4.62 -5.77
C VAL A 401 26.14 5.56 -5.15
N GLN A 402 27.31 5.64 -5.80
CA GLN A 402 28.50 6.29 -5.28
C GLN A 402 29.17 7.11 -6.38
N ILE A 403 30.25 7.80 -6.05
CA ILE A 403 31.19 8.30 -7.05
C ILE A 403 32.38 7.36 -7.14
N TYR A 404 32.90 7.20 -8.33
CA TYR A 404 34.13 6.46 -8.62
C TYR A 404 34.88 7.10 -9.78
N SER A 405 36.20 6.95 -9.84
CA SER A 405 36.99 7.42 -10.99
C SER A 405 36.39 6.90 -12.29
N CYS A 406 36.17 7.75 -13.26
CA CYS A 406 35.54 7.36 -14.53
C CYS A 406 36.41 6.33 -15.26
N ASN A 407 35.85 5.16 -15.54
CA ASN A 407 36.55 4.04 -16.17
C ASN A 407 35.82 3.50 -17.43
N GLY A 408 34.64 4.07 -17.76
CA GLY A 408 33.88 3.70 -18.95
C GLY A 408 33.04 2.41 -18.82
N GLN A 409 33.05 1.72 -17.68
CA GLN A 409 32.30 0.49 -17.49
C GLN A 409 30.79 0.72 -17.45
N ALA A 410 29.99 -0.32 -17.70
CA ALA A 410 28.54 -0.24 -17.82
C ALA A 410 27.84 0.17 -16.52
N ASN A 411 28.45 -0.06 -15.33
CA ASN A 411 27.96 0.38 -14.04
C ASN A 411 28.11 1.90 -13.79
N GLN A 412 28.81 2.60 -14.70
CA GLN A 412 28.91 4.06 -14.71
C GLN A 412 28.10 4.71 -15.85
N GLN A 413 27.34 3.92 -16.60
CA GLN A 413 26.54 4.42 -17.71
C GLN A 413 25.06 4.46 -17.32
N TRP A 414 24.40 5.57 -17.67
CA TRP A 414 23.04 5.87 -17.24
C TRP A 414 22.17 6.31 -18.41
N ASN A 415 20.95 5.83 -18.44
CA ASN A 415 19.91 6.31 -19.35
C ASN A 415 19.09 7.37 -18.60
N VAL A 416 19.08 8.59 -19.09
CA VAL A 416 18.14 9.62 -18.64
C VAL A 416 16.88 9.47 -19.47
N ASN A 417 15.83 8.93 -18.87
CA ASN A 417 14.63 8.53 -19.58
C ASN A 417 13.61 9.68 -19.67
N SER A 418 12.81 9.73 -20.74
CA SER A 418 11.80 10.75 -20.96
C SER A 418 10.67 10.76 -19.91
N ASN A 419 10.50 9.66 -19.16
CA ASN A 419 9.57 9.58 -18.05
C ASN A 419 10.12 10.14 -16.73
N GLY A 420 11.31 10.72 -16.75
CA GLY A 420 12.00 11.31 -15.59
C GLY A 420 12.79 10.33 -14.74
N THR A 421 12.86 9.04 -15.06
CA THR A 421 13.74 8.11 -14.34
C THR A 421 15.15 8.15 -14.89
N ILE A 422 16.16 7.83 -14.05
CA ILE A 422 17.54 7.60 -14.48
C ILE A 422 17.87 6.14 -14.16
N SER A 423 18.14 5.34 -15.20
CA SER A 423 18.40 3.90 -15.04
C SER A 423 19.82 3.52 -15.43
N GLY A 424 20.43 2.62 -14.64
CA GLY A 424 21.76 2.08 -14.91
C GLY A 424 21.76 1.15 -16.13
N VAL A 425 22.73 1.32 -17.03
CA VAL A 425 22.84 0.48 -18.23
C VAL A 425 23.16 -0.98 -17.88
N GLN A 426 24.00 -1.20 -16.87
CA GLN A 426 24.37 -2.55 -16.43
C GLN A 426 23.19 -3.31 -15.77
N SER A 427 22.43 -2.62 -14.92
CA SER A 427 21.43 -3.26 -14.06
C SER A 427 20.00 -3.19 -14.60
N GLY A 428 19.73 -2.24 -15.48
CA GLY A 428 18.37 -1.86 -15.87
C GLY A 428 17.55 -1.21 -14.75
N ARG A 429 18.13 -1.07 -13.53
CA ARG A 429 17.46 -0.49 -12.36
C ARG A 429 17.59 1.02 -12.31
N CYS A 430 16.63 1.67 -11.67
CA CYS A 430 16.55 3.11 -11.53
C CYS A 430 17.28 3.63 -10.30
N LEU A 431 17.79 4.86 -10.36
CA LEU A 431 18.10 5.62 -9.17
C LEU A 431 16.85 5.73 -8.31
N ASP A 432 17.01 5.47 -7.03
CA ASP A 432 15.92 5.39 -6.06
C ASP A 432 16.34 6.02 -4.73
N VAL A 433 15.42 6.71 -4.07
CA VAL A 433 15.68 7.33 -2.78
C VAL A 433 14.52 7.09 -1.84
N TRP A 434 14.77 6.51 -0.67
CA TRP A 434 13.71 6.10 0.26
C TRP A 434 13.14 7.23 1.12
N GLY A 435 13.77 8.38 1.12
CA GLY A 435 13.33 9.54 1.90
C GLY A 435 13.60 10.85 1.19
N THR A 436 13.12 11.95 1.76
CA THR A 436 13.21 13.29 1.15
C THR A 436 14.17 14.22 1.87
N GLY A 437 14.74 13.80 3.01
CA GLY A 437 15.60 14.63 3.84
C GLY A 437 17.05 14.76 3.35
N ASN A 438 17.77 15.77 3.86
CA ASN A 438 19.20 15.87 3.68
C ASN A 438 19.91 14.64 4.25
N GLY A 439 20.94 14.14 3.54
CA GLY A 439 21.69 12.95 3.93
C GLY A 439 21.05 11.63 3.47
N GLN A 440 19.87 11.67 2.84
CA GLN A 440 19.24 10.47 2.35
C GLN A 440 20.03 9.86 1.19
N GLN A 441 20.47 8.61 1.37
CA GLN A 441 21.32 7.91 0.42
C GLN A 441 20.57 7.52 -0.85
N VAL A 442 21.24 7.62 -2.00
CA VAL A 442 20.73 7.14 -3.29
C VAL A 442 21.16 5.68 -3.48
N GLN A 443 20.27 4.89 -4.04
CA GLN A 443 20.48 3.48 -4.32
C GLN A 443 19.94 3.08 -5.69
N LEU A 444 20.17 1.84 -6.11
CA LEU A 444 19.46 1.22 -7.23
C LEU A 444 18.24 0.47 -6.74
N TYR A 445 17.16 0.55 -7.51
CA TYR A 445 15.98 -0.27 -7.28
C TYR A 445 15.27 -0.57 -8.59
N ASP A 446 14.44 -1.65 -8.63
CA ASP A 446 13.63 -1.96 -9.80
C ASP A 446 12.85 -0.73 -10.25
N CYS A 447 12.87 -0.42 -11.54
CA CYS A 447 12.18 0.75 -12.08
C CYS A 447 10.67 0.57 -12.02
N TRP A 448 10.03 1.31 -11.14
CA TRP A 448 8.57 1.35 -11.03
C TRP A 448 7.98 2.76 -11.28
N GLY A 449 8.87 3.75 -11.49
CA GLY A 449 8.50 5.09 -11.95
C GLY A 449 7.85 5.98 -10.89
N GLY A 450 7.99 5.66 -9.61
CA GLY A 450 7.54 6.49 -8.50
C GLY A 450 8.25 7.82 -8.39
N ALA A 451 7.70 8.76 -7.64
CA ALA A 451 8.26 10.10 -7.47
C ALA A 451 9.70 10.07 -6.88
N ASN A 452 10.01 9.07 -6.04
CA ASN A 452 11.32 8.84 -5.46
C ASN A 452 12.36 8.27 -6.46
N GLN A 453 11.92 7.90 -7.67
CA GLN A 453 12.77 7.47 -8.78
C GLN A 453 12.80 8.50 -9.92
N LYS A 454 12.13 9.63 -9.76
CA LYS A 454 12.10 10.69 -10.77
C LYS A 454 13.07 11.78 -10.43
N PHE A 455 13.90 12.09 -11.43
CA PHE A 455 14.94 13.10 -11.34
C PHE A 455 14.92 13.94 -12.61
N SER A 456 15.16 15.22 -12.49
CA SER A 456 15.43 16.12 -13.61
C SER A 456 16.90 16.45 -13.64
N LEU A 457 17.49 16.46 -14.84
CA LEU A 457 18.81 17.01 -15.09
C LEU A 457 18.61 18.38 -15.73
N SER A 458 18.92 19.45 -14.99
CA SER A 458 18.65 20.85 -15.39
C SER A 458 19.84 21.75 -15.16
#